data_746c3d652a7af8969897b448ace6ecc2
#
_entry.id   746c3d652a7af8969897b448ace6ecc2
#
_cell.length_a   1.000
_cell.length_b   1.000
_cell.length_c   1.000
_cell.angle_alpha   90.00
_cell.angle_beta   90.00
_cell.angle_gamma   90.00
#
_symmetry.space_group_name_H-M   'P 1'
#
loop_
_entity.id
_entity.type
_entity.pdbx_description
1 polymer ?
#
loop_
_entity_poly.entity_id
_entity_poly.type
_entity_poly.pdbx_seq_one_letter_code
_entity_poly.pdbx_strand_id
1 'polypeptide(L)'
;GQSLLALQLEGHGRETGRSNMDLSRTVGWLTCLYPAVIQTHHEQSPDHSLKASKEALRGALDNGLSYGLLRWGNQHNTRKLADQNGPTVRFNYLGQSDQLFGPQSLFARAPENTGNARHPDDPRDVLFELNAIVIDGELQIHWIYGGNKHEEKTMRKLGKAYQQDILDLITFCLAPDSQSGYVESEFPLMDL
;
A
#
# COMPACT_ATOMS: atom_id res chain seq x y z
N GLY A 1 13.12 2.83 21.24
CA GLY A 1 12.35 1.58 21.32
C GLY A 1 11.93 1.13 19.93
N GLN A 2 11.80 -0.17 19.72
CA GLN A 2 11.25 -0.74 18.49
C GLN A 2 9.75 -0.45 18.44
N SER A 3 9.27 -0.01 17.29
CA SER A 3 7.84 0.12 16.99
C SER A 3 7.49 -0.76 15.80
N LEU A 4 6.34 -1.41 15.85
CA LEU A 4 5.79 -2.17 14.73
C LEU A 4 4.66 -1.36 14.11
N LEU A 5 4.76 -1.09 12.83
CA LEU A 5 3.70 -0.49 12.04
C LEU A 5 3.01 -1.58 11.24
N ALA A 6 1.74 -1.82 11.52
CA ALA A 6 0.92 -2.74 10.75
C ALA A 6 0.04 -1.95 9.78
N LEU A 7 0.15 -2.26 8.49
CA LEU A 7 -0.65 -1.69 7.42
C LEU A 7 -1.45 -2.79 6.73
N GLN A 8 -2.68 -2.48 6.30
CA GLN A 8 -3.39 -3.29 5.33
C GLN A 8 -3.01 -2.82 3.93
N LEU A 9 -2.50 -3.71 3.12
CA LEU A 9 -2.12 -3.45 1.74
C LEU A 9 -3.07 -4.14 0.77
N GLU A 10 -3.07 -3.66 -0.46
CA GLU A 10 -3.81 -4.25 -1.57
C GLU A 10 -2.83 -4.84 -2.59
N GLY A 11 -3.03 -6.11 -2.94
CA GLY A 11 -2.40 -6.77 -4.07
C GLY A 11 -3.41 -6.92 -5.21
N HIS A 12 -2.96 -6.97 -6.44
CA HIS A 12 -3.84 -7.09 -7.61
C HIS A 12 -4.49 -8.49 -7.76
N GLY A 13 -4.03 -9.48 -6.97
CA GLY A 13 -4.62 -10.83 -6.91
C GLY A 13 -4.54 -11.64 -8.21
N ARG A 14 -3.63 -11.26 -9.12
CA ARG A 14 -3.42 -11.96 -10.39
C ARG A 14 -2.21 -12.88 -10.36
N GLU A 15 -1.62 -13.05 -9.21
CA GLU A 15 -0.60 -14.05 -8.96
C GLU A 15 -1.24 -15.44 -9.07
N THR A 16 -0.71 -16.24 -9.96
CA THR A 16 -1.24 -17.58 -10.20
C THR A 16 -0.69 -18.63 -9.25
N GLY A 17 0.27 -18.23 -8.39
CA GLY A 17 0.90 -19.12 -7.44
C GLY A 17 1.46 -20.36 -8.12
N ARG A 18 0.95 -21.53 -7.71
CA ARG A 18 1.33 -22.84 -8.31
C ARG A 18 0.44 -23.25 -9.47
N SER A 19 -0.53 -22.44 -9.88
CA SER A 19 -1.42 -22.78 -10.99
C SER A 19 -0.84 -22.23 -12.30
N ASN A 20 -1.00 -22.97 -13.40
CA ASN A 20 -0.62 -22.52 -14.74
C ASN A 20 -1.72 -21.67 -15.40
N MET A 21 -2.62 -21.05 -14.63
CA MET A 21 -3.68 -20.23 -15.17
C MET A 21 -3.14 -18.84 -15.54
N ASP A 22 -3.36 -18.43 -16.77
CA ASP A 22 -3.10 -17.04 -17.19
C ASP A 22 -4.32 -16.17 -16.89
N LEU A 23 -4.18 -15.28 -15.89
CA LEU A 23 -5.21 -14.33 -15.49
C LEU A 23 -5.01 -12.94 -16.09
N SER A 24 -4.03 -12.74 -16.96
CA SER A 24 -3.66 -11.42 -17.51
C SER A 24 -4.82 -10.74 -18.25
N ARG A 25 -5.68 -11.51 -18.90
CA ARG A 25 -6.85 -11.04 -19.65
C ARG A 25 -8.19 -11.25 -18.94
N THR A 26 -8.16 -11.67 -17.68
CA THR A 26 -9.39 -11.87 -16.89
C THR A 26 -9.92 -10.53 -16.41
N VAL A 27 -11.16 -10.23 -16.76
CA VAL A 27 -11.88 -9.05 -16.24
C VAL A 27 -12.57 -9.44 -14.94
N GLY A 28 -12.29 -8.69 -13.87
CA GLY A 28 -12.89 -8.92 -12.56
C GLY A 28 -12.13 -8.21 -11.45
N TRP A 29 -12.77 -8.11 -10.29
CA TRP A 29 -12.15 -7.62 -9.07
C TRP A 29 -11.44 -8.77 -8.36
N LEU A 30 -10.13 -8.85 -8.55
CA LEU A 30 -9.29 -9.91 -7.99
C LEU A 30 -8.42 -9.42 -6.81
N THR A 31 -8.62 -8.19 -6.37
CA THR A 31 -7.84 -7.56 -5.29
C THR A 31 -7.80 -8.42 -4.02
N CYS A 32 -6.60 -8.62 -3.50
CA CYS A 32 -6.35 -9.26 -2.21
C CYS A 32 -5.97 -8.22 -1.17
N LEU A 33 -6.59 -8.29 0.01
CA LEU A 33 -6.21 -7.47 1.17
C LEU A 33 -5.35 -8.31 2.11
N TYR A 34 -4.20 -7.79 2.54
CA TYR A 34 -3.29 -8.49 3.45
C TYR A 34 -2.56 -7.53 4.39
N PRO A 35 -2.17 -8.00 5.59
CA PRO A 35 -1.37 -7.20 6.50
C PRO A 35 0.10 -7.22 6.10
N ALA A 36 0.74 -6.06 6.13
CA ALA A 36 2.19 -5.93 6.14
C ALA A 36 2.62 -5.33 7.48
N VAL A 37 3.66 -5.89 8.08
CA VAL A 37 4.23 -5.40 9.33
C VAL A 37 5.62 -4.88 9.05
N ILE A 38 5.80 -3.59 9.26
CA ILE A 38 7.07 -2.89 9.06
C ILE A 38 7.67 -2.61 10.44
N GLN A 39 8.89 -3.06 10.63
CA GLN A 39 9.65 -2.75 11.83
C GLN A 39 10.25 -1.36 11.70
N THR A 40 9.85 -0.45 12.58
CA THR A 40 10.35 0.93 12.61
C THR A 40 11.12 1.20 13.89
N HIS A 41 12.10 2.07 13.82
CA HIS A 41 12.86 2.54 14.96
C HIS A 41 12.97 4.07 14.89
N HIS A 42 12.64 4.75 15.97
CA HIS A 42 12.59 6.23 16.01
C HIS A 42 13.92 6.94 15.74
N GLU A 43 15.04 6.23 15.82
CA GLU A 43 16.39 6.80 15.68
C GLU A 43 17.13 6.32 14.43
N GLN A 44 16.40 5.68 13.49
CA GLN A 44 17.04 5.13 12.30
C GLN A 44 17.15 6.15 11.17
N SER A 45 18.21 6.01 10.38
CA SER A 45 18.37 6.79 9.16
C SER A 45 17.24 6.49 8.15
N PRO A 46 16.91 7.44 7.27
CA PRO A 46 15.94 7.21 6.18
C PRO A 46 16.27 5.97 5.32
N ASP A 47 17.56 5.69 5.09
CA ASP A 47 18.02 4.50 4.39
C ASP A 47 17.56 3.20 5.06
N HIS A 48 17.72 3.09 6.36
CA HIS A 48 17.30 1.89 7.10
C HIS A 48 15.78 1.70 7.05
N SER A 49 15.03 2.77 7.22
CA SER A 49 13.56 2.74 7.13
C SER A 49 13.09 2.33 5.73
N LEU A 50 13.76 2.81 4.68
CA LEU A 50 13.47 2.44 3.30
C LEU A 50 13.76 0.95 3.05
N LYS A 51 14.93 0.47 3.48
CA LYS A 51 15.31 -0.95 3.36
C LYS A 51 14.36 -1.87 4.12
N ALA A 52 14.03 -1.53 5.37
CA ALA A 52 13.06 -2.30 6.17
C ALA A 52 11.68 -2.36 5.51
N SER A 53 11.23 -1.26 4.91
CA SER A 53 9.97 -1.22 4.16
C SER A 53 10.01 -2.10 2.91
N LYS A 54 11.11 -2.05 2.14
CA LYS A 54 11.31 -2.91 0.97
C LYS A 54 11.26 -4.39 1.34
N GLU A 55 11.99 -4.79 2.39
CA GLU A 55 12.01 -6.18 2.85
C GLU A 55 10.63 -6.64 3.35
N ALA A 56 9.93 -5.80 4.12
CA ALA A 56 8.59 -6.13 4.59
C ALA A 56 7.59 -6.34 3.44
N LEU A 57 7.66 -5.51 2.39
CA LEU A 57 6.79 -5.64 1.21
C LEU A 57 7.10 -6.90 0.40
N ARG A 58 8.38 -7.23 0.24
CA ARG A 58 8.80 -8.44 -0.48
C ARG A 58 8.57 -9.72 0.30
N GLY A 59 8.63 -9.64 1.62
CA GLY A 59 8.30 -10.76 2.50
C GLY A 59 6.81 -11.15 2.48
N ALA A 60 5.95 -10.33 1.88
CA ALA A 60 4.55 -10.66 1.69
C ALA A 60 4.41 -11.70 0.57
N LEU A 61 4.28 -12.97 0.96
CA LEU A 61 4.14 -14.10 0.04
C LEU A 61 2.96 -13.90 -0.92
N ASP A 62 3.22 -14.09 -2.22
CA ASP A 62 2.21 -14.05 -3.28
C ASP A 62 1.34 -12.78 -3.25
N ASN A 63 1.92 -11.64 -2.88
CA ASN A 63 1.22 -10.35 -2.74
C ASN A 63 -0.13 -10.46 -2.01
N GLY A 64 -0.15 -11.29 -0.95
CA GLY A 64 -1.29 -11.46 -0.07
C GLY A 64 -2.29 -12.55 -0.46
N LEU A 65 -2.12 -13.24 -1.59
CA LEU A 65 -3.03 -14.32 -1.98
C LEU A 65 -3.06 -15.43 -0.92
N SER A 66 -1.89 -15.85 -0.43
CA SER A 66 -1.76 -16.85 0.63
C SER A 66 -2.48 -16.45 1.92
N TYR A 67 -2.43 -15.17 2.30
CA TYR A 67 -3.16 -14.66 3.45
C TYR A 67 -4.68 -14.79 3.26
N GLY A 68 -5.19 -14.43 2.09
CA GLY A 68 -6.61 -14.57 1.75
C GLY A 68 -7.08 -16.02 1.84
N LEU A 69 -6.31 -16.95 1.29
CA LEU A 69 -6.60 -18.38 1.37
C LEU A 69 -6.59 -18.91 2.80
N LEU A 70 -5.63 -18.47 3.63
CA LEU A 70 -5.57 -18.88 5.04
C LEU A 70 -6.70 -18.28 5.86
N ARG A 71 -7.11 -17.04 5.56
CA ARG A 71 -8.17 -16.34 6.30
C ARG A 71 -9.57 -16.86 5.95
N TRP A 72 -9.81 -17.19 4.69
CA TRP A 72 -11.15 -17.49 4.17
C TRP A 72 -11.34 -18.91 3.65
N GLY A 73 -10.25 -19.61 3.31
CA GLY A 73 -10.29 -20.90 2.62
C GLY A 73 -10.32 -22.13 3.54
N ASN A 74 -9.90 -22.05 4.80
CA ASN A 74 -9.80 -23.18 5.70
C ASN A 74 -10.47 -22.89 7.05
N GLN A 75 -11.54 -23.62 7.36
CA GLN A 75 -12.34 -23.42 8.59
C GLN A 75 -11.52 -23.54 9.90
N HIS A 76 -10.43 -24.30 9.92
CA HIS A 76 -9.63 -24.49 11.14
C HIS A 76 -8.69 -23.30 11.44
N ASN A 77 -8.11 -22.69 10.40
CA ASN A 77 -7.22 -21.53 10.53
C ASN A 77 -7.98 -20.20 10.50
N THR A 78 -9.16 -20.18 9.87
CA THR A 78 -10.02 -19.00 9.72
C THR A 78 -10.35 -18.36 11.08
N ARG A 79 -10.67 -19.18 12.10
CA ARG A 79 -10.99 -18.68 13.43
C ARG A 79 -9.84 -17.95 14.09
N LYS A 80 -8.61 -18.46 13.99
CA LYS A 80 -7.44 -17.84 14.61
C LYS A 80 -7.09 -16.50 13.96
N LEU A 81 -7.27 -16.34 12.65
CA LEU A 81 -7.01 -15.09 11.94
C LEU A 81 -8.20 -14.12 11.99
N ALA A 82 -9.43 -14.63 12.04
CA ALA A 82 -10.63 -13.81 12.12
C ALA A 82 -10.75 -13.09 13.47
N ASP A 83 -10.31 -13.75 14.56
CA ASP A 83 -10.35 -13.20 15.92
C ASP A 83 -9.23 -12.17 16.19
N GLN A 84 -8.28 -12.00 15.25
CA GLN A 84 -7.25 -10.99 15.39
C GLN A 84 -7.73 -9.65 14.84
N ASN A 85 -7.54 -8.59 15.62
CA ASN A 85 -7.70 -7.24 15.12
C ASN A 85 -6.70 -6.99 14.01
N GLY A 86 -7.20 -6.75 12.80
CA GLY A 86 -6.38 -6.41 11.65
C GLY A 86 -5.73 -5.02 11.77
N PRO A 87 -4.88 -4.64 10.81
CA PRO A 87 -4.35 -3.29 10.72
C PRO A 87 -5.47 -2.25 10.66
N THR A 88 -5.24 -1.11 11.31
CA THR A 88 -6.22 -0.03 11.37
C THR A 88 -6.03 1.03 10.29
N VAL A 89 -4.96 0.92 9.52
CA VAL A 89 -4.61 1.81 8.41
C VAL A 89 -4.50 0.97 7.14
N ARG A 90 -5.16 1.41 6.07
CA ARG A 90 -5.02 0.85 4.73
C ARG A 90 -4.19 1.77 3.87
N PHE A 91 -3.26 1.21 3.12
CA PHE A 91 -2.50 1.93 2.11
C PHE A 91 -2.62 1.22 0.76
N ASN A 92 -2.95 1.99 -0.26
CA ASN A 92 -3.02 1.51 -1.63
C ASN A 92 -2.27 2.47 -2.55
N TYR A 93 -1.37 1.93 -3.37
CA TYR A 93 -0.71 2.68 -4.43
C TYR A 93 -1.24 2.24 -5.79
N LEU A 94 -1.96 3.14 -6.44
CA LEU A 94 -2.65 2.89 -7.71
C LEU A 94 -1.72 3.00 -8.94
N GLY A 95 -0.43 3.30 -8.72
CA GLY A 95 0.55 3.41 -9.79
C GLY A 95 0.54 4.76 -10.51
N GLN A 96 1.07 4.75 -11.74
CA GLN A 96 1.15 5.93 -12.61
C GLN A 96 0.05 5.88 -13.65
N SER A 97 -0.90 6.80 -13.59
CA SER A 97 -2.03 6.86 -14.53
C SER A 97 -1.66 7.53 -15.86
N ASP A 98 -0.55 8.27 -15.92
CA ASP A 98 -0.13 9.02 -17.10
C ASP A 98 0.10 8.11 -18.32
N GLN A 99 0.50 6.86 -18.10
CA GLN A 99 0.68 5.88 -19.16
C GLN A 99 -0.65 5.40 -19.77
N LEU A 100 -1.74 5.49 -19.00
CA LEU A 100 -3.08 5.07 -19.43
C LEU A 100 -3.79 6.17 -20.22
N PHE A 101 -3.47 7.44 -19.97
CA PHE A 101 -4.15 8.62 -20.52
C PHE A 101 -3.21 9.53 -21.33
N GLY A 102 -2.14 8.99 -21.86
CA GLY A 102 -1.17 9.74 -22.67
C GLY A 102 -1.76 10.25 -24.00
N PRO A 103 -1.03 11.10 -24.74
CA PRO A 103 -1.52 11.75 -25.98
C PRO A 103 -1.98 10.80 -27.09
N GLN A 104 -1.56 9.53 -27.04
CA GLN A 104 -1.94 8.49 -27.99
C GLN A 104 -3.01 7.53 -27.44
N SER A 105 -3.51 7.76 -26.25
CA SER A 105 -4.55 6.92 -25.66
C SER A 105 -5.90 7.19 -26.33
N LEU A 106 -6.69 6.12 -26.51
CA LEU A 106 -8.08 6.21 -26.96
C LEU A 106 -9.02 6.78 -25.89
N PHE A 107 -8.54 6.85 -24.64
CA PHE A 107 -9.32 7.31 -23.48
C PHE A 107 -8.64 8.54 -22.86
N ALA A 108 -9.45 9.48 -22.43
CA ALA A 108 -9.03 10.63 -21.65
C ALA A 108 -9.72 10.60 -20.29
N ARG A 109 -9.10 11.23 -19.31
CA ARG A 109 -9.70 11.40 -18.01
C ARG A 109 -10.87 12.38 -18.10
N ALA A 110 -12.03 11.97 -17.61
CA ALA A 110 -13.17 12.86 -17.50
C ALA A 110 -12.97 13.88 -16.37
N PRO A 111 -13.31 15.16 -16.56
CA PRO A 111 -13.20 16.17 -15.51
C PRO A 111 -14.34 16.10 -14.49
N GLU A 112 -15.39 15.35 -14.80
CA GLU A 112 -16.59 15.25 -13.96
C GLU A 112 -16.31 14.44 -12.69
N ASN A 113 -16.94 14.86 -11.60
CA ASN A 113 -16.88 14.12 -10.35
C ASN A 113 -17.77 12.87 -10.44
N THR A 114 -17.22 11.72 -10.12
CA THR A 114 -17.94 10.43 -10.11
C THR A 114 -18.91 10.27 -8.94
N GLY A 115 -18.96 11.23 -8.01
CA GLY A 115 -19.69 11.13 -6.75
C GLY A 115 -18.96 10.31 -5.69
N ASN A 116 -19.67 9.99 -4.61
CA ASN A 116 -19.14 9.21 -3.51
C ASN A 116 -19.13 7.72 -3.87
N ALA A 117 -17.97 7.07 -3.79
CA ALA A 117 -17.85 5.63 -4.02
C ALA A 117 -18.53 4.77 -2.93
N ARG A 118 -18.80 5.36 -1.75
CA ARG A 118 -19.48 4.70 -0.61
C ARG A 118 -20.51 5.64 0.01
N HIS A 119 -21.53 5.07 0.63
CA HIS A 119 -22.48 5.85 1.41
C HIS A 119 -21.76 6.47 2.63
N PRO A 120 -22.09 7.71 3.04
CA PRO A 120 -21.47 8.37 4.20
C PRO A 120 -21.59 7.58 5.51
N ASP A 121 -22.70 6.84 5.68
CA ASP A 121 -22.99 6.06 6.89
C ASP A 121 -22.46 4.63 6.86
N ASP A 122 -21.81 4.22 5.77
CA ASP A 122 -21.22 2.88 5.68
C ASP A 122 -20.15 2.69 6.75
N PRO A 123 -20.18 1.57 7.50
CA PRO A 123 -19.18 1.28 8.52
C PRO A 123 -17.80 1.09 7.86
N ARG A 124 -16.79 1.67 8.49
CA ARG A 124 -15.40 1.52 8.05
C ARG A 124 -14.73 0.40 8.82
N ASP A 125 -14.04 -0.47 8.10
CA ASP A 125 -13.23 -1.56 8.64
C ASP A 125 -11.83 -1.10 9.10
N VAL A 126 -11.38 0.08 8.64
CA VAL A 126 -10.13 0.72 9.06
C VAL A 126 -10.37 2.15 9.55
N LEU A 127 -9.45 2.69 10.36
CA LEU A 127 -9.56 4.06 10.87
C LEU A 127 -9.41 5.08 9.75
N PHE A 128 -8.45 4.87 8.86
CA PHE A 128 -8.26 5.68 7.65
C PHE A 128 -7.56 4.92 6.54
N GLU A 129 -7.79 5.38 5.34
CA GLU A 129 -7.19 4.86 4.11
C GLU A 129 -6.35 5.96 3.45
N LEU A 130 -5.21 5.56 2.92
CA LEU A 130 -4.37 6.39 2.05
C LEU A 130 -4.36 5.77 0.66
N ASN A 131 -4.89 6.48 -0.32
CA ASN A 131 -4.81 6.10 -1.72
C ASN A 131 -3.85 7.04 -2.43
N ALA A 132 -2.73 6.51 -2.89
CA ALA A 132 -1.70 7.24 -3.58
C ALA A 132 -1.72 6.92 -5.09
N ILE A 133 -1.58 7.94 -5.92
CA ILE A 133 -1.55 7.81 -7.37
C ILE A 133 -0.66 8.90 -7.97
N VAL A 134 0.02 8.60 -9.07
CA VAL A 134 0.71 9.62 -9.87
C VAL A 134 -0.16 10.01 -11.06
N ILE A 135 -0.45 11.30 -11.18
CA ILE A 135 -1.27 11.90 -12.24
C ILE A 135 -0.57 13.17 -12.72
N ASP A 136 -0.40 13.32 -14.01
CA ASP A 136 0.27 14.48 -14.64
C ASP A 136 1.67 14.75 -14.05
N GLY A 137 2.39 13.66 -13.73
CA GLY A 137 3.72 13.73 -13.10
C GLY A 137 3.71 14.11 -11.61
N GLU A 138 2.55 14.26 -10.98
CA GLU A 138 2.42 14.64 -9.58
C GLU A 138 1.90 13.48 -8.72
N LEU A 139 2.56 13.24 -7.57
CA LEU A 139 2.07 12.29 -6.58
C LEU A 139 0.91 12.90 -5.79
N GLN A 140 -0.27 12.33 -5.93
CA GLN A 140 -1.46 12.70 -5.17
C GLN A 140 -1.75 11.63 -4.13
N ILE A 141 -2.04 12.05 -2.88
CA ILE A 141 -2.38 11.14 -1.78
C ILE A 141 -3.70 11.57 -1.17
N HIS A 142 -4.69 10.72 -1.32
CA HIS A 142 -6.03 10.93 -0.79
C HIS A 142 -6.18 10.25 0.56
N TRP A 143 -6.53 11.04 1.58
CA TRP A 143 -6.78 10.57 2.94
C TRP A 143 -8.28 10.43 3.17
N ILE A 144 -8.74 9.23 3.44
CA ILE A 144 -10.15 8.91 3.64
C ILE A 144 -10.35 8.45 5.09
N TYR A 145 -11.12 9.18 5.87
CA TYR A 145 -11.33 8.93 7.30
C TYR A 145 -12.77 9.24 7.75
N GLY A 146 -13.16 8.71 8.92
CA GLY A 146 -14.46 9.01 9.53
C GLY A 146 -14.41 10.31 10.33
N GLY A 147 -15.19 11.33 9.91
CA GLY A 147 -15.27 12.62 10.60
C GLY A 147 -15.88 12.55 12.02
N ASN A 148 -16.54 11.45 12.36
CA ASN A 148 -17.06 11.19 13.69
C ASN A 148 -15.99 10.64 14.67
N LYS A 149 -14.80 10.25 14.17
CA LYS A 149 -13.70 9.69 14.99
C LYS A 149 -12.45 10.56 14.96
N HIS A 150 -12.28 11.35 13.90
CA HIS A 150 -11.07 12.15 13.69
C HIS A 150 -11.43 13.59 13.39
N GLU A 151 -10.82 14.50 14.11
CA GLU A 151 -10.93 15.94 13.83
C GLU A 151 -10.19 16.30 12.56
N GLU A 152 -10.80 17.08 11.69
CA GLU A 152 -10.21 17.54 10.43
C GLU A 152 -8.85 18.23 10.65
N LYS A 153 -8.74 19.06 11.71
CA LYS A 153 -7.50 19.75 12.06
C LYS A 153 -6.34 18.78 12.32
N THR A 154 -6.63 17.68 13.03
CA THR A 154 -5.66 16.63 13.32
C THR A 154 -5.22 15.91 12.04
N MET A 155 -6.17 15.55 11.20
CA MET A 155 -5.87 14.88 9.92
C MET A 155 -5.09 15.78 8.97
N ARG A 156 -5.42 17.08 8.89
CA ARG A 156 -4.64 18.06 8.11
C ARG A 156 -3.21 18.23 8.62
N LYS A 157 -3.02 18.22 9.94
CA LYS A 157 -1.66 18.28 10.54
C LYS A 157 -0.86 17.03 10.18
N LEU A 158 -1.48 15.86 10.30
CA LEU A 158 -0.85 14.57 9.96
C LEU A 158 -0.49 14.52 8.46
N GLY A 159 -1.40 14.92 7.57
CA GLY A 159 -1.14 14.97 6.13
C GLY A 159 0.02 15.89 5.75
N LYS A 160 0.13 17.06 6.40
CA LYS A 160 1.27 17.97 6.19
C LYS A 160 2.59 17.38 6.68
N ALA A 161 2.60 16.73 7.85
CA ALA A 161 3.80 16.05 8.35
C ALA A 161 4.22 14.93 7.39
N TYR A 162 3.27 14.11 6.96
CA TYR A 162 3.52 13.04 5.99
C TYR A 162 4.07 13.57 4.65
N GLN A 163 3.54 14.69 4.15
CA GLN A 163 4.07 15.35 2.94
C GLN A 163 5.52 15.78 3.14
N GLN A 164 5.84 16.36 4.30
CA GLN A 164 7.21 16.80 4.61
C GLN A 164 8.15 15.60 4.68
N ASP A 165 7.75 14.52 5.35
CA ASP A 165 8.55 13.29 5.46
C ASP A 165 8.86 12.68 4.08
N ILE A 166 7.90 12.72 3.14
CA ILE A 166 8.14 12.29 1.75
C ILE A 166 9.17 13.18 1.06
N LEU A 167 9.05 14.51 1.19
CA LEU A 167 10.00 15.45 0.59
C LEU A 167 11.41 15.27 1.16
N ASP A 168 11.52 15.05 2.46
CA ASP A 168 12.79 14.79 3.14
C ASP A 168 13.41 13.47 2.65
N LEU A 169 12.60 12.43 2.49
CA LEU A 169 13.03 11.15 1.94
C LEU A 169 13.51 11.27 0.49
N ILE A 170 12.79 12.02 -0.35
CA ILE A 170 13.19 12.30 -1.73
C ILE A 170 14.53 13.03 -1.75
N THR A 171 14.67 14.06 -0.92
CA THR A 171 15.91 14.83 -0.80
C THR A 171 17.07 13.94 -0.38
N PHE A 172 16.85 13.06 0.59
CA PHE A 172 17.83 12.07 1.01
C PHE A 172 18.24 11.14 -0.13
N CYS A 173 17.28 10.60 -0.88
CA CYS A 173 17.56 9.67 -2.00
C CYS A 173 18.30 10.34 -3.17
N LEU A 174 18.09 11.65 -3.38
CA LEU A 174 18.75 12.41 -4.44
C LEU A 174 20.14 12.94 -4.05
N ALA A 175 20.54 12.83 -2.78
CA ALA A 175 21.86 13.28 -2.34
C ALA A 175 22.97 12.46 -3.02
N PRO A 176 24.08 13.11 -3.48
CA PRO A 176 25.17 12.43 -4.20
C PRO A 176 25.81 11.27 -3.44
N ASP A 177 25.86 11.37 -2.11
CA ASP A 177 26.43 10.36 -1.21
C ASP A 177 25.39 9.39 -0.66
N SER A 178 24.17 9.46 -1.18
CA SER A 178 23.09 8.58 -0.76
C SER A 178 23.42 7.14 -1.16
N GLN A 179 23.66 6.32 -0.14
CA GLN A 179 23.70 4.87 -0.28
C GLN A 179 22.29 4.29 -0.18
N SER A 180 21.29 4.92 -0.79
CA SER A 180 19.92 4.40 -0.87
C SER A 180 19.96 3.08 -1.65
N GLY A 181 20.53 2.07 -0.94
CA GLY A 181 21.09 0.89 -1.50
C GLY A 181 20.02 -0.15 -1.80
N TYR A 182 20.46 -1.08 -2.57
CA TYR A 182 19.81 -2.34 -2.82
C TYR A 182 19.66 -3.11 -1.51
N VAL A 183 18.65 -3.95 -1.42
CA VAL A 183 18.46 -4.92 -0.34
C VAL A 183 18.72 -6.33 -0.87
N GLU A 184 19.10 -7.26 0.01
CA GLU A 184 19.45 -8.63 -0.38
C GLU A 184 18.35 -9.31 -1.19
N SER A 185 17.09 -9.08 -0.84
CA SER A 185 15.94 -9.62 -1.55
C SER A 185 15.79 -9.10 -3.01
N GLU A 186 16.55 -8.08 -3.41
CA GLU A 186 16.61 -7.64 -4.82
C GLU A 186 17.47 -8.57 -5.70
N PHE A 187 18.26 -9.42 -5.09
CA PHE A 187 19.20 -10.31 -5.78
C PHE A 187 19.01 -11.78 -5.36
N PRO A 188 17.85 -12.40 -5.69
CA PRO A 188 17.53 -13.76 -5.21
C PRO A 188 18.49 -14.86 -5.69
N LEU A 189 19.43 -14.54 -6.60
CA LEU A 189 20.44 -15.47 -7.10
C LEU A 189 21.80 -15.36 -6.37
N MET A 190 21.90 -14.51 -5.35
CA MET A 190 23.14 -14.36 -4.56
C MET A 190 23.19 -15.26 -3.32
N ASP A 191 22.23 -16.15 -3.11
CA ASP A 191 22.32 -17.26 -2.15
C ASP A 191 23.22 -18.36 -2.74
N LEU A 192 24.53 -18.14 -2.68
CA LEU A 192 25.58 -19.11 -2.99
C LEU A 192 26.36 -19.44 -1.73
#